data_af3809836a6aa6724af03bf56d29e05a
#
_entry.id   af3809836a6aa6724af03bf56d29e05a
#
_cell.length_a   1.000
_cell.length_b   1.000
_cell.length_c   1.000
_cell.angle_alpha   90.00
_cell.angle_beta   90.00
_cell.angle_gamma   90.00
#
_symmetry.space_group_name_H-M   'P 1'
#
loop_
_entity.id
_entity.type
_entity.pdbx_description
1 polymer ?
#
loop_
_entity_poly.entity_id
_entity_poly.type
_entity_poly.pdbx_seq_one_letter_code
_entity_poly.pdbx_strand_id
1 'polypeptide(L)'
;ALLNIHPAVSEAFYQQVPLVVISADRPGAWIGQMDGQTFPQPGVFGSQVKKSVNLPEIHTDEDEWYCNRLINEALLELNHHGKGPVHINVPISEPLFRFTTEELPKVRVITRYQGLNVYDREYTGLIERLNNYNRSMIVAGQMNLIYLFEKKYSKLLYKHFAWLTEHTGNKTI
;
A
#
# COMPACT_ATOMS: atom_id res chain seq x y z
N ALA A 1 18.92 -13.22 -13.04
CA ALA A 1 17.68 -13.95 -13.26
C ALA A 1 16.45 -13.05 -13.38
N LEU A 2 16.37 -11.89 -12.69
CA LEU A 2 15.17 -11.01 -12.72
C LEU A 2 14.80 -10.58 -14.15
N LEU A 3 15.77 -10.21 -14.99
CA LEU A 3 15.51 -9.81 -16.38
C LEU A 3 14.91 -10.93 -17.26
N ASN A 4 15.10 -12.19 -16.89
CA ASN A 4 14.52 -13.31 -17.65
C ASN A 4 13.00 -13.37 -17.57
N ILE A 5 12.40 -12.78 -16.54
CA ILE A 5 10.93 -12.73 -16.38
C ILE A 5 10.31 -11.47 -16.98
N HIS A 6 11.12 -10.53 -17.48
CA HIS A 6 10.62 -9.26 -18.03
C HIS A 6 9.58 -9.46 -19.15
N PRO A 7 9.78 -10.38 -20.13
CA PRO A 7 8.76 -10.62 -21.15
C PRO A 7 7.41 -11.05 -20.56
N ALA A 8 7.42 -11.89 -19.51
CA ALA A 8 6.20 -12.33 -18.84
C ALA A 8 5.51 -11.20 -18.08
N VAL A 9 6.29 -10.29 -17.47
CA VAL A 9 5.75 -9.09 -16.80
C VAL A 9 5.12 -8.15 -17.82
N SER A 10 5.77 -7.98 -18.99
CA SER A 10 5.23 -7.18 -20.09
C SER A 10 3.91 -7.75 -20.59
N GLU A 11 3.83 -9.06 -20.78
CA GLU A 11 2.59 -9.73 -21.20
C GLU A 11 1.49 -9.55 -20.13
N ALA A 12 1.82 -9.74 -18.86
CA ALA A 12 0.88 -9.51 -17.76
C ALA A 12 0.33 -8.06 -17.74
N PHE A 13 1.19 -7.09 -18.07
CA PHE A 13 0.78 -5.69 -18.16
C PHE A 13 -0.23 -5.46 -19.30
N TYR A 14 0.05 -5.95 -20.51
CA TYR A 14 -0.84 -5.79 -21.67
C TYR A 14 -2.14 -6.58 -21.53
N GLN A 15 -2.08 -7.75 -20.89
CA GLN A 15 -3.26 -8.58 -20.62
C GLN A 15 -4.03 -8.14 -19.36
N GLN A 16 -3.56 -7.11 -18.66
CA GLN A 16 -4.15 -6.63 -17.40
C GLN A 16 -4.27 -7.73 -16.34
N VAL A 17 -3.26 -8.58 -16.22
CA VAL A 17 -3.19 -9.64 -15.21
C VAL A 17 -2.61 -9.07 -13.91
N PRO A 18 -3.28 -9.24 -12.77
CA PRO A 18 -2.74 -8.83 -11.47
C PRO A 18 -1.62 -9.80 -11.06
N LEU A 19 -0.38 -9.41 -11.28
CA LEU A 19 0.81 -10.20 -10.99
C LEU A 19 1.66 -9.50 -9.94
N VAL A 20 2.06 -10.20 -8.89
CA VAL A 20 3.06 -9.72 -7.92
C VAL A 20 4.42 -10.32 -8.28
N VAL A 21 5.37 -9.46 -8.61
CA VAL A 21 6.78 -9.84 -8.80
C VAL A 21 7.52 -9.49 -7.52
N ILE A 22 8.13 -10.48 -6.89
CA ILE A 22 9.01 -10.29 -5.72
C ILE A 22 10.42 -10.67 -6.15
N SER A 23 11.37 -9.73 -6.01
CA SER A 23 12.78 -9.96 -6.33
C SER A 23 13.65 -9.79 -5.08
N ALA A 24 14.51 -10.78 -4.82
CA ALA A 24 15.57 -10.62 -3.85
C ALA A 24 16.70 -9.77 -4.45
N ASP A 25 17.28 -8.89 -3.65
CA ASP A 25 18.37 -8.00 -4.06
C ASP A 25 19.46 -7.96 -2.99
N ARG A 26 20.64 -7.48 -3.37
CA ARG A 26 21.69 -7.15 -2.42
C ARG A 26 21.38 -5.82 -1.71
N PRO A 27 21.91 -5.63 -0.48
CA PRO A 27 21.85 -4.32 0.18
C PRO A 27 22.39 -3.22 -0.73
N GLY A 28 21.77 -2.02 -0.65
CA GLY A 28 22.10 -0.91 -1.52
C GLY A 28 23.58 -0.51 -1.53
N ALA A 29 24.29 -0.72 -0.41
CA ALA A 29 25.72 -0.44 -0.27
C ALA A 29 26.62 -1.32 -1.20
N TRP A 30 26.13 -2.49 -1.61
CA TRP A 30 26.89 -3.41 -2.49
C TRP A 30 26.63 -3.17 -3.98
N ILE A 31 25.57 -2.45 -4.31
CA ILE A 31 25.23 -2.18 -5.71
C ILE A 31 26.26 -1.22 -6.30
N GLY A 32 26.79 -1.60 -7.48
CA GLY A 32 27.84 -0.83 -8.15
C GLY A 32 29.27 -1.09 -7.65
N GLN A 33 29.46 -2.02 -6.73
CA GLN A 33 30.79 -2.42 -6.20
C GLN A 33 31.38 -3.63 -6.94
N MET A 34 30.87 -3.98 -8.11
CA MET A 34 31.26 -5.15 -8.90
C MET A 34 31.07 -6.50 -8.16
N ASP A 35 30.19 -6.52 -7.16
CA ASP A 35 29.78 -7.77 -6.52
C ASP A 35 29.01 -8.67 -7.49
N GLY A 36 29.19 -9.98 -7.35
CA GLY A 36 28.59 -10.95 -8.25
C GLY A 36 27.07 -10.92 -8.22
N GLN A 37 26.43 -11.03 -9.39
CA GLN A 37 24.97 -11.09 -9.56
C GLN A 37 24.23 -9.82 -9.11
N THR A 38 24.90 -8.69 -9.07
CA THR A 38 24.29 -7.39 -8.75
C THR A 38 24.00 -6.58 -10.00
N PHE A 39 22.84 -5.92 -10.01
CA PHE A 39 22.53 -4.84 -10.94
C PHE A 39 21.40 -3.98 -10.32
N PRO A 40 21.17 -2.74 -10.77
CA PRO A 40 20.10 -1.92 -10.23
C PRO A 40 18.72 -2.54 -10.52
N GLN A 41 18.11 -3.17 -9.52
CA GLN A 41 16.79 -3.82 -9.64
C GLN A 41 15.62 -2.88 -9.40
N PRO A 42 15.69 -1.88 -8.47
CA PRO A 42 14.59 -0.95 -8.25
C PRO A 42 14.13 -0.28 -9.54
N GLY A 43 12.83 -0.38 -9.83
CA GLY A 43 12.25 0.25 -11.03
C GLY A 43 12.62 -0.41 -12.37
N VAL A 44 13.24 -1.58 -12.40
CA VAL A 44 13.73 -2.25 -13.60
C VAL A 44 12.64 -2.49 -14.67
N PHE A 45 11.39 -2.67 -14.28
CA PHE A 45 10.29 -2.88 -15.21
C PHE A 45 9.67 -1.57 -15.75
N GLY A 46 10.11 -0.41 -15.27
CA GLY A 46 9.66 0.89 -15.75
C GLY A 46 8.15 1.05 -15.71
N SER A 47 7.57 1.46 -16.83
CA SER A 47 6.11 1.68 -16.98
C SER A 47 5.31 0.38 -17.15
N GLN A 48 5.95 -0.77 -17.19
CA GLN A 48 5.27 -2.07 -17.36
C GLN A 48 4.81 -2.70 -16.04
N VAL A 49 4.94 -1.99 -14.94
CA VAL A 49 4.32 -2.30 -13.66
C VAL A 49 3.56 -1.10 -13.14
N LYS A 50 2.45 -1.33 -12.48
CA LYS A 50 1.61 -0.25 -11.93
C LYS A 50 2.25 0.43 -10.72
N LYS A 51 3.01 -0.34 -9.95
CA LYS A 51 3.78 0.13 -8.81
C LYS A 51 5.04 -0.71 -8.67
N SER A 52 6.17 -0.06 -8.46
CA SER A 52 7.41 -0.68 -8.02
C SER A 52 7.80 -0.09 -6.68
N VAL A 53 8.11 -0.95 -5.70
CA VAL A 53 8.59 -0.55 -4.38
C VAL A 53 9.91 -1.24 -4.07
N ASN A 54 10.80 -0.52 -3.40
CA ASN A 54 12.04 -1.05 -2.87
C ASN A 54 11.94 -1.04 -1.34
N LEU A 55 11.96 -2.20 -0.71
CA LEU A 55 11.83 -2.30 0.74
C LEU A 55 13.13 -1.87 1.40
N PRO A 56 13.09 -1.22 2.57
CA PRO A 56 14.27 -1.05 3.40
C PRO A 56 14.68 -2.38 4.04
N GLU A 57 15.95 -2.52 4.43
CA GLU A 57 16.34 -3.54 5.39
C GLU A 57 15.75 -3.18 6.76
N ILE A 58 15.23 -4.18 7.47
CA ILE A 58 14.53 -3.96 8.75
C ILE A 58 15.56 -4.02 9.88
N HIS A 59 15.82 -2.87 10.50
CA HIS A 59 16.69 -2.71 11.67
C HIS A 59 15.94 -2.12 12.87
N THR A 60 14.81 -1.44 12.62
CA THR A 60 14.01 -0.75 13.61
C THR A 60 12.51 -1.01 13.39
N ASP A 61 11.69 -0.72 14.40
CA ASP A 61 10.23 -0.78 14.29
C ASP A 61 9.69 0.18 13.21
N GLU A 62 10.38 1.30 12.97
CA GLU A 62 10.03 2.24 11.89
C GLU A 62 10.26 1.63 10.51
N ASP A 63 11.35 0.87 10.33
CA ASP A 63 11.61 0.16 9.07
C ASP A 63 10.55 -0.92 8.82
N GLU A 64 10.14 -1.66 9.85
CA GLU A 64 9.07 -2.65 9.76
C GLU A 64 7.75 -1.99 9.36
N TRP A 65 7.40 -0.89 10.03
CA TRP A 65 6.20 -0.11 9.68
C TRP A 65 6.27 0.40 8.23
N TYR A 66 7.43 0.87 7.79
CA TYR A 66 7.62 1.37 6.43
C TYR A 66 7.55 0.24 5.39
N CYS A 67 8.15 -0.92 5.66
CA CYS A 67 7.98 -2.12 4.83
C CYS A 67 6.50 -2.48 4.66
N ASN A 68 5.77 -2.55 5.76
CA ASN A 68 4.34 -2.84 5.77
C ASN A 68 3.57 -1.85 4.88
N ARG A 69 3.87 -0.56 4.99
CA ARG A 69 3.27 0.49 4.19
C ARG A 69 3.54 0.28 2.70
N LEU A 70 4.82 0.09 2.31
CA LEU A 70 5.21 -0.07 0.90
C LEU A 70 4.58 -1.31 0.26
N ILE A 71 4.54 -2.43 0.99
CA ILE A 71 3.89 -3.67 0.51
C ILE A 71 2.39 -3.42 0.27
N ASN A 72 1.70 -2.79 1.21
CA ASN A 72 0.29 -2.45 1.04
C ASN A 72 0.07 -1.50 -0.16
N GLU A 73 0.91 -0.48 -0.33
CA GLU A 73 0.84 0.42 -1.47
C GLU A 73 0.97 -0.33 -2.81
N ALA A 74 1.90 -1.29 -2.89
CA ALA A 74 2.06 -2.11 -4.10
C ALA A 74 0.83 -3.00 -4.34
N LEU A 75 0.39 -3.74 -3.32
CA LEU A 75 -0.73 -4.68 -3.44
C LEU A 75 -2.06 -3.98 -3.77
N LEU A 76 -2.28 -2.77 -3.24
CA LEU A 76 -3.46 -1.97 -3.55
C LEU A 76 -3.54 -1.55 -5.02
N GLU A 77 -2.40 -1.43 -5.70
CA GLU A 77 -2.37 -1.05 -7.12
C GLU A 77 -2.66 -2.22 -8.07
N LEU A 78 -2.62 -3.48 -7.62
CA LEU A 78 -2.93 -4.64 -8.47
C LEU A 78 -4.27 -4.52 -9.21
N ASN A 79 -5.27 -3.94 -8.55
CA ASN A 79 -6.63 -3.85 -9.06
C ASN A 79 -7.16 -2.40 -9.15
N HIS A 80 -6.35 -1.39 -8.85
CA HIS A 80 -6.76 0.02 -8.85
C HIS A 80 -6.72 0.60 -10.26
N HIS A 81 -7.82 1.19 -10.75
CA HIS A 81 -7.93 1.73 -12.12
C HIS A 81 -7.48 0.73 -13.21
N GLY A 82 -8.02 -0.46 -13.16
CA GLY A 82 -7.62 -1.60 -14.01
C GLY A 82 -6.64 -2.52 -13.29
N LYS A 83 -6.53 -3.74 -13.79
CA LYS A 83 -5.61 -4.75 -13.25
C LYS A 83 -4.23 -4.61 -13.87
N GLY A 84 -3.19 -5.09 -13.20
CA GLY A 84 -1.85 -5.12 -13.76
C GLY A 84 -0.78 -5.55 -12.76
N PRO A 85 0.45 -5.78 -13.22
CA PRO A 85 1.53 -6.25 -12.37
C PRO A 85 2.09 -5.16 -11.44
N VAL A 86 2.66 -5.60 -10.32
CA VAL A 86 3.44 -4.77 -9.39
C VAL A 86 4.75 -5.47 -9.06
N HIS A 87 5.75 -4.69 -8.65
CA HIS A 87 7.07 -5.19 -8.30
C HIS A 87 7.45 -4.78 -6.87
N ILE A 88 7.92 -5.75 -6.10
CA ILE A 88 8.43 -5.56 -4.74
C ILE A 88 9.87 -6.05 -4.73
N ASN A 89 10.83 -5.13 -4.64
CA ASN A 89 12.24 -5.44 -4.50
C ASN A 89 12.60 -5.55 -3.03
N VAL A 90 13.28 -6.65 -2.65
CA VAL A 90 13.57 -7.00 -1.25
C VAL A 90 15.08 -7.10 -1.08
N PRO A 91 15.76 -6.05 -0.60
CA PRO A 91 17.16 -6.13 -0.19
C PRO A 91 17.30 -7.10 0.99
N ILE A 92 18.25 -8.02 0.91
CA ILE A 92 18.49 -9.04 1.93
C ILE A 92 19.97 -9.11 2.25
N SER A 93 20.33 -8.88 3.51
CA SER A 93 21.68 -9.03 4.03
C SER A 93 22.02 -10.49 4.32
N GLU A 94 23.29 -10.85 4.24
CA GLU A 94 23.75 -12.16 4.68
C GLU A 94 23.79 -12.26 6.23
N PRO A 95 23.60 -13.46 6.79
CA PRO A 95 23.48 -14.77 6.14
C PRO A 95 22.03 -15.11 5.71
N LEU A 96 21.86 -15.54 4.47
CA LEU A 96 20.55 -15.82 3.86
C LEU A 96 19.79 -17.03 4.44
N PHE A 97 20.48 -17.92 5.16
CA PHE A 97 19.92 -19.20 5.60
C PHE A 97 19.71 -19.31 7.12
N ARG A 98 19.80 -18.20 7.84
CA ARG A 98 19.48 -18.15 9.27
C ARG A 98 18.09 -17.58 9.47
N PHE A 99 17.14 -18.48 9.77
CA PHE A 99 15.79 -18.09 10.14
C PHE A 99 15.72 -17.92 11.65
N THR A 100 15.40 -16.73 12.12
CA THR A 100 15.32 -16.37 13.54
C THR A 100 13.87 -16.28 14.03
N THR A 101 12.91 -16.41 13.13
CA THR A 101 11.48 -16.23 13.42
C THR A 101 10.76 -17.58 13.28
N GLU A 102 10.14 -18.05 14.34
CA GLU A 102 9.33 -19.28 14.34
C GLU A 102 7.91 -19.03 13.85
N GLU A 103 7.36 -17.84 14.09
CA GLU A 103 6.03 -17.45 13.67
C GLU A 103 6.08 -16.19 12.80
N LEU A 104 5.19 -16.10 11.81
CA LEU A 104 5.07 -14.90 11.01
C LEU A 104 4.46 -13.76 11.84
N PRO A 105 4.98 -12.53 11.70
CA PRO A 105 4.46 -11.39 12.45
C PRO A 105 3.03 -11.06 12.01
N LYS A 106 2.26 -10.46 12.92
CA LYS A 106 0.96 -9.89 12.58
C LYS A 106 1.16 -8.61 11.79
N VAL A 107 0.84 -8.65 10.52
CA VAL A 107 1.01 -7.51 9.62
C VAL A 107 -0.25 -6.64 9.57
N ARG A 108 -0.05 -5.35 9.37
CA ARG A 108 -1.14 -4.40 9.10
C ARG A 108 -1.61 -4.58 7.66
N VAL A 109 -2.91 -4.75 7.47
CA VAL A 109 -3.55 -4.80 6.16
C VAL A 109 -4.30 -3.50 5.93
N ILE A 110 -4.00 -2.82 4.81
CA ILE A 110 -4.70 -1.62 4.35
C ILE A 110 -5.68 -2.03 3.26
N THR A 111 -6.93 -1.64 3.41
CA THR A 111 -7.98 -1.92 2.43
C THR A 111 -8.42 -0.62 1.78
N ARG A 112 -8.53 -0.62 0.44
CA ARG A 112 -9.11 0.48 -0.33
C ARG A 112 -10.54 0.13 -0.67
N TYR A 113 -11.46 0.99 -0.31
CA TYR A 113 -12.84 0.89 -0.74
C TYR A 113 -13.02 1.77 -1.97
N GLN A 114 -13.49 1.18 -3.07
CA GLN A 114 -13.73 1.88 -4.33
C GLN A 114 -15.23 1.95 -4.60
N GLY A 115 -15.70 3.12 -4.97
CA GLY A 115 -17.05 3.31 -5.48
C GLY A 115 -17.94 4.16 -4.59
N LEU A 116 -18.94 4.76 -5.25
CA LEU A 116 -19.97 5.60 -4.63
C LEU A 116 -21.30 4.86 -4.41
N ASN A 117 -21.37 3.57 -4.75
CA ASN A 117 -22.58 2.77 -4.57
C ASN A 117 -22.68 2.27 -3.14
N VAL A 118 -23.52 2.94 -2.36
CA VAL A 118 -23.83 2.64 -0.96
C VAL A 118 -24.42 1.23 -0.77
N TYR A 119 -24.75 0.53 -1.86
CA TYR A 119 -25.32 -0.82 -1.86
C TYR A 119 -24.31 -1.93 -2.13
N ASP A 120 -23.03 -1.59 -2.29
CA ASP A 120 -22.00 -2.61 -2.49
C ASP A 120 -21.75 -3.40 -1.21
N ARG A 121 -21.69 -4.72 -1.34
CA ARG A 121 -21.35 -5.65 -0.24
C ARG A 121 -20.03 -5.31 0.47
N GLU A 122 -19.13 -4.60 -0.21
CA GLU A 122 -17.85 -4.13 0.35
C GLU A 122 -18.06 -3.20 1.55
N TYR A 123 -19.12 -2.38 1.57
CA TYR A 123 -19.40 -1.48 2.69
C TYR A 123 -20.03 -2.14 3.90
N THR A 124 -20.68 -3.30 3.72
CA THR A 124 -21.30 -4.02 4.84
C THR A 124 -20.25 -4.37 5.91
N GLY A 125 -19.13 -4.94 5.49
CA GLY A 125 -18.03 -5.26 6.42
C GLY A 125 -17.39 -4.03 7.06
N LEU A 126 -17.34 -2.89 6.37
CA LEU A 126 -16.89 -1.63 6.95
C LEU A 126 -17.86 -1.10 8.02
N ILE A 127 -19.16 -1.13 7.71
CA ILE A 127 -20.22 -0.70 8.64
C ILE A 127 -20.20 -1.59 9.89
N GLU A 128 -20.12 -2.90 9.74
CA GLU A 128 -20.01 -3.83 10.87
C GLU A 128 -18.81 -3.53 11.76
N ARG A 129 -17.64 -3.29 11.14
CA ARG A 129 -16.43 -2.91 11.89
C ARG A 129 -16.62 -1.59 12.64
N LEU A 130 -17.19 -0.57 12.01
CA LEU A 130 -17.45 0.72 12.64
C LEU A 130 -18.44 0.59 13.81
N ASN A 131 -19.48 -0.23 13.69
CA ASN A 131 -20.47 -0.46 14.73
C ASN A 131 -19.91 -1.19 15.95
N ASN A 132 -18.81 -1.93 15.79
CA ASN A 132 -18.15 -2.65 16.89
C ASN A 132 -17.21 -1.76 17.74
N TYR A 133 -17.01 -0.49 17.34
CA TYR A 133 -16.20 0.45 18.12
C TYR A 133 -17.09 1.40 18.94
N ASN A 134 -16.81 1.51 20.23
CA ASN A 134 -17.51 2.44 21.13
C ASN A 134 -17.14 3.91 20.87
N ARG A 135 -15.99 4.16 20.26
CA ARG A 135 -15.48 5.49 19.91
C ARG A 135 -14.81 5.43 18.54
N SER A 136 -15.31 6.23 17.62
CA SER A 136 -14.72 6.36 16.28
C SER A 136 -14.46 7.84 16.00
N MET A 137 -13.37 8.11 15.27
CA MET A 137 -12.99 9.45 14.86
C MET A 137 -12.93 9.49 13.34
N ILE A 138 -13.52 10.53 12.75
CA ILE A 138 -13.38 10.83 11.33
C ILE A 138 -12.41 11.98 11.18
N VAL A 139 -11.36 11.75 10.41
CA VAL A 139 -10.42 12.79 10.01
C VAL A 139 -10.70 13.12 8.55
N ALA A 140 -11.15 14.34 8.29
CA ALA A 140 -11.37 14.86 6.95
C ALA A 140 -10.21 15.81 6.61
N GLY A 141 -9.42 15.46 5.60
CA GLY A 141 -8.38 16.31 5.06
C GLY A 141 -8.93 17.38 4.11
N GLN A 142 -8.05 18.08 3.43
CA GLN A 142 -8.41 19.12 2.47
C GLN A 142 -9.21 18.54 1.29
N MET A 143 -10.48 18.93 1.16
CA MET A 143 -11.41 18.47 0.12
C MET A 143 -12.21 19.62 -0.44
N ASN A 144 -12.40 19.66 -1.76
CA ASN A 144 -13.22 20.66 -2.43
C ASN A 144 -14.73 20.53 -2.16
N LEU A 145 -15.17 19.44 -1.50
CA LEU A 145 -16.58 19.08 -1.30
C LEU A 145 -16.98 18.92 0.17
N ILE A 146 -16.20 19.43 1.12
CA ILE A 146 -16.50 19.37 2.56
C ILE A 146 -17.94 19.86 2.85
N TYR A 147 -18.37 20.95 2.24
CA TYR A 147 -19.70 21.51 2.44
C TYR A 147 -20.84 20.55 2.05
N LEU A 148 -20.68 19.80 0.95
CA LEU A 148 -21.69 18.83 0.51
C LEU A 148 -21.72 17.60 1.43
N PHE A 149 -20.57 17.21 1.94
CA PHE A 149 -20.45 16.11 2.88
C PHE A 149 -21.09 16.47 4.23
N GLU A 150 -20.83 17.64 4.78
CA GLU A 150 -21.43 18.15 6.00
C GLU A 150 -22.95 18.24 5.89
N LYS A 151 -23.47 18.81 4.80
CA LYS A 151 -24.91 18.97 4.60
C LYS A 151 -25.66 17.64 4.49
N LYS A 152 -25.05 16.62 3.89
CA LYS A 152 -25.69 15.32 3.65
C LYS A 152 -25.62 14.38 4.85
N TYR A 153 -24.53 14.43 5.60
CA TYR A 153 -24.24 13.45 6.66
C TYR A 153 -24.12 14.01 8.08
N SER A 154 -24.29 15.32 8.25
CA SER A 154 -24.14 16.00 9.55
C SER A 154 -24.91 15.31 10.68
N LYS A 155 -26.18 14.98 10.47
CA LYS A 155 -27.01 14.35 11.53
C LYS A 155 -26.52 12.96 11.95
N LEU A 156 -25.88 12.21 11.06
CA LEU A 156 -25.36 10.89 11.34
C LEU A 156 -23.99 10.97 12.04
N LEU A 157 -23.16 11.92 11.61
CA LEU A 157 -21.79 12.08 12.07
C LEU A 157 -21.70 12.67 13.47
N TYR A 158 -22.52 13.68 13.79
CA TYR A 158 -22.49 14.31 15.12
C TYR A 158 -22.96 13.39 16.26
N LYS A 159 -23.70 12.34 15.95
CA LYS A 159 -24.24 11.44 16.97
C LYS A 159 -23.23 10.38 17.43
N HIS A 160 -22.29 9.99 16.56
CA HIS A 160 -21.42 8.80 16.78
C HIS A 160 -19.93 9.07 16.63
N PHE A 161 -19.50 10.22 16.09
CA PHE A 161 -18.11 10.46 15.72
C PHE A 161 -17.59 11.80 16.22
N ALA A 162 -16.36 11.84 16.69
CA ALA A 162 -15.63 13.09 16.86
C ALA A 162 -15.14 13.56 15.47
N TRP A 163 -15.39 14.83 15.16
CA TRP A 163 -15.04 15.44 13.88
C TRP A 163 -13.76 16.26 14.03
N LEU A 164 -12.79 15.99 13.20
CA LEU A 164 -11.57 16.78 13.09
C LEU A 164 -11.42 17.27 11.65
N THR A 165 -11.46 18.60 11.46
CA THR A 165 -11.18 19.22 10.16
C THR A 165 -9.83 19.94 10.22
N GLU A 166 -8.96 19.72 9.27
CA GLU A 166 -7.80 20.56 9.06
C GLU A 166 -8.24 21.90 8.45
N HIS A 167 -8.16 22.98 9.22
CA HIS A 167 -8.41 24.31 8.71
C HIS A 167 -7.19 24.85 7.96
N THR A 168 -7.28 24.91 6.64
CA THR A 168 -6.49 25.85 5.86
C THR A 168 -7.32 27.11 5.65
N GLY A 169 -7.19 28.09 6.53
CA GLY A 169 -7.64 29.45 6.33
C GLY A 169 -9.15 29.71 6.52
N ASN A 170 -9.48 30.40 7.61
CA ASN A 170 -10.69 31.19 7.84
C ASN A 170 -12.04 30.52 7.56
N LYS A 171 -12.59 29.84 8.57
CA LYS A 171 -13.92 30.12 9.14
C LYS A 171 -14.12 29.29 10.39
N THR A 172 -14.18 29.99 11.50
CA THR A 172 -14.73 29.54 12.79
C THR A 172 -16.17 29.11 12.60
N ILE A 173 -16.49 27.92 13.09
CA ILE A 173 -17.87 27.57 13.44
C ILE A 173 -17.97 27.70 14.96
#